data_59cd6c66431e22e0bc4d8064d8d7bbbc
#
_entry.id   59cd6c66431e22e0bc4d8064d8d7bbbc
#
_cell.length_a   1.000
_cell.length_b   1.000
_cell.length_c   1.000
_cell.angle_alpha   90.00
_cell.angle_beta   90.00
_cell.angle_gamma   90.00
#
_symmetry.space_group_name_H-M   'P 1'
#
loop_
_entity.id
_entity.type
_entity.pdbx_description
1 polymer ?
#
loop_
_entity_poly.entity_id
_entity_poly.type
_entity_poly.pdbx_seq_one_letter_code
_entity_poly.pdbx_strand_id
1 'polypeptide(L)'
;MRNQKWIALLGINLFSAGCNSTDLSTSSGGSTVATSGGTSSSFSARPARIYSAALTSCNPMGSGSTSAIDLNLGIAARLYYSPAGQPEYTDVESYMNDGTDLGVDIFFNQVNVIPTYFSAGFPSAAGPPFETPDGSVLMEWFGIRYKSTLRLTANDQPGNYQLATLSDDGSILYLDPTGGQNPVDFVDNDGSHATQMACAKSTLAMDASTQIPFQLDYFQGPRYHLTSMLLWRRVPDGASLSDPACGVVGINTFFDTTHTPSVPQPYYESLLSRGWEVIPAENFVLPDTNPENPCFPGGGILGI
;
A
#
# COMPACT_ATOMS: atom_id res chain seq x y z
N MET A 1 50.60 26.06 -1.92
CA MET A 1 51.64 25.03 -1.67
C MET A 1 50.99 23.68 -1.42
N ARG A 2 51.39 22.74 -2.27
CA ARG A 2 51.33 21.27 -2.19
C ARG A 2 49.98 20.56 -2.05
N ASN A 3 49.62 19.98 -3.18
CA ASN A 3 48.81 18.78 -3.44
C ASN A 3 49.15 17.58 -2.53
N GLN A 4 48.16 16.79 -2.18
CA GLN A 4 48.29 15.35 -2.16
C GLN A 4 47.01 14.68 -2.60
N LYS A 5 47.08 13.95 -3.73
CA LYS A 5 46.10 12.99 -4.23
C LYS A 5 46.29 11.68 -3.50
N TRP A 6 45.22 11.04 -3.06
CA TRP A 6 45.23 9.61 -2.75
C TRP A 6 44.26 8.92 -3.69
N ILE A 7 44.81 8.02 -4.48
CA ILE A 7 44.11 7.04 -5.32
C ILE A 7 44.09 5.76 -4.51
N ALA A 8 42.90 5.21 -4.26
CA ALA A 8 42.75 3.85 -3.77
C ALA A 8 42.02 3.03 -4.82
N LEU A 9 42.73 2.13 -5.45
CA LEU A 9 42.18 1.01 -6.22
C LEU A 9 41.60 -0.01 -5.24
N LEU A 10 40.40 -0.49 -5.51
CA LEU A 10 39.96 -1.73 -4.89
C LEU A 10 39.26 -2.61 -5.98
N GLY A 11 39.72 -3.85 -5.94
CA GLY A 11 39.56 -4.84 -6.96
C GLY A 11 38.13 -5.43 -7.04
N ILE A 12 37.83 -5.86 -8.24
CA ILE A 12 36.65 -6.59 -8.62
C ILE A 12 36.86 -8.07 -8.33
N ASN A 13 36.04 -8.67 -7.48
CA ASN A 13 35.93 -10.12 -7.36
C ASN A 13 34.66 -10.59 -8.09
N LEU A 14 34.86 -11.22 -9.24
CA LEU A 14 33.86 -11.98 -9.96
C LEU A 14 33.73 -13.36 -9.32
N PHE A 15 32.57 -13.66 -8.74
CA PHE A 15 32.15 -15.04 -8.46
C PHE A 15 31.18 -15.50 -9.54
N SER A 16 31.63 -16.42 -10.36
CA SER A 16 30.81 -17.19 -11.27
C SER A 16 30.25 -18.42 -10.52
N ALA A 17 28.95 -18.50 -10.34
CA ALA A 17 28.27 -19.73 -9.93
C ALA A 17 27.62 -20.38 -11.15
N GLY A 18 28.10 -21.56 -11.52
CA GLY A 18 27.57 -22.36 -12.61
C GLY A 18 26.24 -23.04 -12.24
N CYS A 19 25.28 -23.01 -13.16
CA CYS A 19 24.09 -23.85 -13.09
C CYS A 19 24.38 -25.23 -13.66
N ASN A 20 24.21 -26.29 -12.88
CA ASN A 20 24.12 -27.66 -13.36
C ASN A 20 22.65 -27.97 -13.67
N SER A 21 22.40 -28.25 -14.95
CA SER A 21 21.16 -28.89 -15.41
C SER A 21 21.28 -30.40 -15.27
N THR A 22 20.35 -31.02 -14.56
CA THR A 22 20.17 -32.48 -14.58
C THR A 22 18.88 -32.81 -15.33
N ASP A 23 19.06 -33.45 -16.47
CA ASP A 23 18.00 -34.12 -17.24
C ASP A 23 17.37 -35.25 -16.42
N LEU A 24 16.05 -35.28 -16.38
CA LEU A 24 15.31 -36.46 -15.91
C LEU A 24 14.43 -37.03 -17.02
N SER A 25 14.80 -38.21 -17.41
CA SER A 25 14.19 -39.02 -18.45
C SER A 25 12.78 -39.53 -18.09
N THR A 26 11.92 -39.52 -19.10
CA THR A 26 10.58 -40.09 -19.14
C THR A 26 10.60 -41.63 -19.02
N SER A 27 9.71 -42.20 -18.20
CA SER A 27 9.28 -43.60 -18.35
C SER A 27 7.76 -43.68 -18.48
N SER A 28 7.34 -44.19 -19.60
CA SER A 28 5.96 -44.56 -19.93
C SER A 28 5.56 -45.85 -19.23
N GLY A 29 4.44 -45.83 -18.50
CA GLY A 29 3.78 -47.03 -18.00
C GLY A 29 2.28 -46.91 -18.21
N GLY A 30 1.75 -47.63 -19.20
CA GLY A 30 0.32 -47.73 -19.44
C GLY A 30 -0.38 -48.61 -18.42
N SER A 31 -1.56 -48.20 -18.01
CA SER A 31 -2.55 -49.08 -17.37
C SER A 31 -3.95 -48.63 -17.73
N THR A 32 -4.63 -49.54 -18.43
CA THR A 32 -6.06 -49.45 -18.81
C THR A 32 -6.93 -49.85 -17.63
N VAL A 33 -7.85 -49.01 -17.22
CA VAL A 33 -8.99 -49.38 -16.38
C VAL A 33 -10.29 -48.76 -16.91
N ALA A 34 -11.33 -49.58 -16.82
CA ALA A 34 -12.61 -49.51 -17.48
C ALA A 34 -13.51 -48.34 -17.08
N THR A 35 -14.33 -47.91 -18.04
CA THR A 35 -15.45 -47.01 -17.98
C THR A 35 -16.52 -47.42 -16.98
N SER A 36 -16.93 -46.45 -16.13
CA SER A 36 -18.27 -46.38 -15.57
C SER A 36 -18.81 -44.95 -15.78
N GLY A 37 -19.99 -44.88 -16.41
CA GLY A 37 -20.62 -43.60 -16.77
C GLY A 37 -21.04 -42.80 -15.54
N GLY A 38 -20.56 -41.58 -15.46
CA GLY A 38 -20.99 -40.57 -14.55
C GLY A 38 -21.26 -39.28 -15.34
N THR A 39 -22.43 -38.72 -15.20
CA THR A 39 -22.85 -37.46 -15.78
C THR A 39 -21.92 -36.37 -15.38
N SER A 40 -21.10 -35.92 -16.32
CA SER A 40 -20.20 -34.75 -16.14
C SER A 40 -21.03 -33.48 -16.09
N SER A 41 -21.24 -32.94 -14.88
CA SER A 41 -21.54 -31.54 -14.71
C SER A 41 -20.28 -30.75 -15.11
N SER A 42 -20.35 -30.06 -16.23
CA SER A 42 -19.29 -29.16 -16.68
C SER A 42 -19.21 -27.97 -15.70
N PHE A 43 -18.36 -28.09 -14.68
CA PHE A 43 -17.88 -26.92 -13.98
C PHE A 43 -17.02 -26.14 -14.98
N SER A 44 -17.55 -25.00 -15.44
CA SER A 44 -16.74 -24.02 -16.15
C SER A 44 -15.64 -23.58 -15.19
N ALA A 45 -14.45 -24.10 -15.42
CA ALA A 45 -13.27 -23.66 -14.67
C ALA A 45 -13.11 -22.14 -14.94
N ARG A 46 -13.31 -21.32 -13.92
CA ARG A 46 -12.88 -19.93 -13.94
C ARG A 46 -11.41 -19.93 -14.37
N PRO A 47 -11.02 -19.11 -15.34
CA PRO A 47 -9.60 -19.01 -15.69
C PRO A 47 -8.82 -18.70 -14.42
N ALA A 48 -7.81 -19.52 -14.13
CA ALA A 48 -6.91 -19.26 -13.02
C ALA A 48 -6.32 -17.88 -13.23
N ARG A 49 -6.61 -16.95 -12.31
CA ARG A 49 -6.01 -15.62 -12.32
C ARG A 49 -4.52 -15.85 -12.06
N ILE A 50 -3.72 -15.62 -13.07
CA ILE A 50 -2.25 -15.61 -12.92
C ILE A 50 -1.93 -14.31 -12.16
N TYR A 51 -1.90 -14.39 -10.84
CA TYR A 51 -1.36 -13.30 -10.03
C TYR A 51 0.15 -13.26 -10.29
N SER A 52 0.62 -12.26 -11.00
CA SER A 52 2.03 -11.93 -10.98
C SER A 52 2.40 -11.59 -9.53
N ALA A 53 3.45 -12.20 -9.01
CA ALA A 53 3.94 -11.90 -7.65
C ALA A 53 4.27 -10.40 -7.47
N ALA A 54 4.49 -9.68 -8.55
CA ALA A 54 4.70 -8.23 -8.57
C ALA A 54 3.44 -7.41 -8.23
N LEU A 55 2.23 -7.98 -8.37
CA LEU A 55 0.97 -7.30 -8.07
C LEU A 55 0.50 -7.51 -6.63
N THR A 56 1.16 -8.39 -5.89
CA THR A 56 0.84 -8.67 -4.50
C THR A 56 1.77 -7.84 -3.62
N SER A 57 1.45 -6.57 -3.39
CA SER A 57 2.23 -5.73 -2.49
C SER A 57 1.75 -5.89 -1.06
N CYS A 58 2.55 -6.50 -0.22
CA CYS A 58 2.15 -6.83 1.14
C CYS A 58 2.76 -5.94 2.21
N ASN A 59 3.82 -5.29 1.95
CA ASN A 59 4.45 -4.41 2.93
C ASN A 59 5.24 -3.29 2.25
N PRO A 60 4.58 -2.37 1.56
CA PRO A 60 5.30 -1.20 1.13
C PRO A 60 5.66 -0.40 2.40
N MET A 61 6.91 -0.59 2.87
CA MET A 61 7.54 0.20 3.92
C MET A 61 7.03 -0.04 5.36
N GLY A 62 6.18 -1.02 5.62
CA GLY A 62 5.76 -1.37 6.98
C GLY A 62 6.74 -2.35 7.65
N SER A 63 7.19 -2.05 8.85
CA SER A 63 7.91 -2.98 9.71
C SER A 63 6.91 -3.91 10.43
N GLY A 64 6.13 -4.67 9.69
CA GLY A 64 5.16 -5.57 10.29
C GLY A 64 5.84 -6.62 11.15
N SER A 65 5.57 -6.61 12.45
CA SER A 65 5.93 -7.71 13.34
C SER A 65 5.12 -8.94 12.94
N THR A 66 5.81 -9.99 12.54
CA THR A 66 5.24 -11.26 12.02
C THR A 66 4.82 -12.23 13.12
N SER A 67 4.51 -11.78 14.31
CA SER A 67 4.39 -12.68 15.48
C SER A 67 3.03 -13.34 15.69
N ALA A 68 1.99 -13.05 14.92
CA ALA A 68 0.78 -13.86 14.85
C ALA A 68 0.15 -13.73 13.47
N ILE A 69 0.08 -14.83 12.75
CA ILE A 69 -0.49 -14.88 11.40
C ILE A 69 -2.01 -14.84 11.54
N ASP A 70 -2.61 -13.66 11.35
CA ASP A 70 -4.04 -13.51 11.15
C ASP A 70 -4.29 -13.16 9.68
N LEU A 71 -4.79 -14.11 8.91
CA LEU A 71 -5.07 -13.97 7.48
C LEU A 71 -6.16 -12.93 7.18
N ASN A 72 -6.87 -12.48 8.21
CA ASN A 72 -7.89 -11.46 8.08
C ASN A 72 -7.34 -10.04 8.26
N LEU A 73 -6.06 -9.89 8.60
CA LEU A 73 -5.45 -8.56 8.72
C LEU A 73 -5.01 -8.02 7.38
N GLY A 74 -5.06 -6.71 7.23
CA GLY A 74 -4.55 -5.98 6.09
C GLY A 74 -5.56 -5.08 5.41
N ILE A 75 -5.16 -4.61 4.25
CA ILE A 75 -5.88 -3.65 3.43
C ILE A 75 -5.97 -4.24 2.03
N ALA A 76 -7.17 -4.30 1.49
CA ALA A 76 -7.39 -4.64 0.09
C ALA A 76 -7.44 -3.36 -0.75
N ALA A 77 -6.87 -3.40 -1.94
CA ALA A 77 -6.84 -2.24 -2.80
C ALA A 77 -7.10 -2.57 -4.28
N ARG A 78 -7.55 -1.56 -5.00
CA ARG A 78 -7.68 -1.54 -6.46
C ARG A 78 -6.83 -0.41 -7.02
N LEU A 79 -6.22 -0.68 -8.15
CA LEU A 79 -5.40 0.29 -8.87
C LEU A 79 -6.08 0.69 -10.16
N TYR A 80 -6.12 2.01 -10.37
CA TYR A 80 -6.67 2.66 -11.55
C TYR A 80 -5.56 3.48 -12.20
N TYR A 81 -5.45 3.45 -13.52
CA TYR A 81 -4.42 4.21 -14.22
C TYR A 81 -5.00 4.94 -15.42
N SER A 82 -4.35 6.02 -15.83
CA SER A 82 -4.64 6.71 -17.07
C SER A 82 -3.68 6.19 -18.14
N PRO A 83 -4.18 5.48 -19.18
CA PRO A 83 -3.34 5.02 -20.29
C PRO A 83 -2.69 6.20 -21.03
N ALA A 84 -1.55 5.96 -21.64
CA ALA A 84 -0.85 6.97 -22.43
C ALA A 84 -1.78 7.62 -23.48
N GLY A 85 -1.81 8.96 -23.50
CA GLY A 85 -2.66 9.75 -24.39
C GLY A 85 -4.09 9.99 -23.90
N GLN A 86 -4.43 9.51 -22.69
CA GLN A 86 -5.71 9.84 -22.01
C GLN A 86 -5.57 11.13 -21.20
N PRO A 87 -6.71 11.72 -20.72
CA PRO A 87 -6.65 12.89 -19.86
C PRO A 87 -5.78 12.68 -18.63
N GLU A 88 -4.98 13.68 -18.29
CA GLU A 88 -4.27 13.76 -17.02
C GLU A 88 -5.27 14.24 -15.97
N TYR A 89 -5.69 13.36 -15.08
CA TYR A 89 -6.62 13.72 -14.01
C TYR A 89 -5.86 14.44 -12.88
N THR A 90 -6.54 15.35 -12.20
CA THR A 90 -5.97 16.19 -11.14
C THR A 90 -6.68 16.03 -9.80
N ASP A 91 -7.54 15.03 -9.69
CA ASP A 91 -8.36 14.76 -8.50
C ASP A 91 -8.62 13.25 -8.37
N VAL A 92 -8.91 12.85 -7.14
CA VAL A 92 -9.19 11.46 -6.76
C VAL A 92 -10.39 10.89 -7.51
N GLU A 93 -11.48 11.67 -7.60
CA GLU A 93 -12.75 11.19 -8.16
C GLU A 93 -12.59 10.79 -9.64
N SER A 94 -11.85 11.59 -10.40
CA SER A 94 -11.60 11.31 -11.83
C SER A 94 -10.84 10.00 -12.02
N TYR A 95 -9.82 9.71 -11.21
CA TYR A 95 -9.12 8.41 -11.30
C TYR A 95 -10.03 7.24 -10.96
N MET A 96 -10.87 7.38 -9.94
CA MET A 96 -11.72 6.28 -9.47
C MET A 96 -12.92 6.00 -10.39
N ASN A 97 -13.39 7.00 -11.13
CA ASN A 97 -14.55 6.89 -12.03
C ASN A 97 -14.15 6.64 -13.48
N ASP A 98 -13.10 7.30 -13.97
CA ASP A 98 -12.74 7.32 -15.39
C ASP A 98 -11.40 6.60 -15.67
N GLY A 99 -10.60 6.32 -14.64
CA GLY A 99 -9.36 5.56 -14.75
C GLY A 99 -9.60 4.11 -15.18
N THR A 100 -8.63 3.53 -15.84
CA THR A 100 -8.67 2.12 -16.23
C THR A 100 -8.34 1.25 -15.01
N ASP A 101 -9.29 0.43 -14.55
CA ASP A 101 -9.06 -0.55 -13.48
C ASP A 101 -8.07 -1.63 -13.96
N LEU A 102 -7.00 -1.83 -13.23
CA LEU A 102 -6.02 -2.90 -13.49
C LEU A 102 -6.64 -4.31 -13.40
N GLY A 103 -7.81 -4.44 -12.75
CA GLY A 103 -8.59 -5.67 -12.68
C GLY A 103 -8.06 -6.72 -11.72
N VAL A 104 -7.12 -6.36 -10.85
CA VAL A 104 -6.54 -7.24 -9.82
C VAL A 104 -6.67 -6.61 -8.45
N ASP A 105 -6.85 -7.46 -7.44
CA ASP A 105 -6.79 -7.02 -6.04
C ASP A 105 -5.33 -6.97 -5.60
N ILE A 106 -4.97 -5.89 -4.93
CA ILE A 106 -3.67 -5.66 -4.33
C ILE A 106 -3.85 -5.66 -2.81
N PHE A 107 -2.88 -6.19 -2.09
CA PHE A 107 -2.95 -6.25 -0.63
C PHE A 107 -1.80 -5.49 0.00
N PHE A 108 -2.12 -4.76 1.06
CA PHE A 108 -1.14 -4.00 1.85
C PHE A 108 -1.29 -4.36 3.33
N ASN A 109 -0.19 -4.37 4.06
CA ASN A 109 -0.26 -4.48 5.51
C ASN A 109 -0.61 -3.14 6.16
N GLN A 110 -0.23 -2.04 5.50
CA GLN A 110 -0.25 -0.70 6.05
C GLN A 110 -0.31 0.32 4.92
N VAL A 111 -0.78 1.53 5.17
CA VAL A 111 -0.61 2.66 4.25
C VAL A 111 0.54 3.50 4.77
N ASN A 112 1.75 3.22 4.29
CA ASN A 112 2.98 3.86 4.77
C ASN A 112 4.04 4.03 3.66
N VAL A 113 3.62 4.45 2.49
CA VAL A 113 4.56 4.81 1.44
C VAL A 113 5.13 6.20 1.74
N ILE A 114 6.33 6.23 2.31
CA ILE A 114 7.03 7.47 2.63
C ILE A 114 7.41 8.23 1.35
N PRO A 115 7.58 9.56 1.42
CA PRO A 115 8.00 10.35 0.27
C PRO A 115 9.19 9.74 -0.46
N THR A 116 9.03 9.47 -1.73
CA THR A 116 10.09 8.92 -2.59
C THR A 116 10.01 9.55 -3.98
N TYR A 117 11.12 9.54 -4.74
CA TYR A 117 11.09 10.02 -6.12
C TYR A 117 10.13 9.19 -6.97
N PHE A 118 9.27 9.85 -7.74
CA PHE A 118 8.30 9.20 -8.61
C PHE A 118 8.94 8.20 -9.59
N SER A 119 10.17 8.47 -10.07
CA SER A 119 10.89 7.60 -11.00
C SER A 119 11.29 6.24 -10.40
N ALA A 120 11.18 6.06 -9.08
CA ALA A 120 11.32 4.75 -8.45
C ALA A 120 10.08 3.88 -8.68
N GLY A 121 8.95 4.47 -9.09
CA GLY A 121 7.66 3.83 -9.20
C GLY A 121 7.00 3.55 -7.87
N PHE A 122 5.71 3.19 -7.89
CA PHE A 122 5.01 2.82 -6.67
C PHE A 122 5.55 1.50 -6.13
N PRO A 123 5.98 1.44 -4.86
CA PRO A 123 6.70 0.29 -4.32
C PRO A 123 5.82 -0.94 -4.18
N SER A 124 6.41 -2.12 -4.40
CA SER A 124 5.81 -3.41 -4.10
C SER A 124 6.66 -4.20 -3.10
N ALA A 125 6.06 -5.16 -2.41
CA ALA A 125 6.79 -6.06 -1.51
C ALA A 125 7.75 -7.01 -2.25
N ALA A 126 7.53 -7.25 -3.53
CA ALA A 126 8.37 -8.09 -4.36
C ALA A 126 9.69 -7.41 -4.79
N GLY A 127 9.85 -6.14 -4.50
CA GLY A 127 11.02 -5.33 -4.84
C GLY A 127 10.90 -4.50 -6.11
N PRO A 128 10.49 -5.04 -7.28
CA PRO A 128 10.20 -4.20 -8.44
C PRO A 128 8.93 -3.37 -8.20
N PRO A 129 8.84 -2.15 -8.76
CA PRO A 129 7.65 -1.33 -8.68
C PRO A 129 6.48 -1.97 -9.44
N PHE A 130 5.26 -1.44 -9.22
CA PHE A 130 4.11 -1.85 -10.01
C PHE A 130 4.28 -1.48 -11.48
N GLU A 131 3.72 -2.31 -12.36
CA GLU A 131 3.71 -2.12 -13.80
C GLU A 131 2.28 -2.18 -14.35
N THR A 132 2.03 -1.42 -15.40
CA THR A 132 0.83 -1.54 -16.21
C THR A 132 0.87 -2.81 -17.07
N PRO A 133 -0.25 -3.25 -17.68
CA PRO A 133 -0.27 -4.46 -18.51
C PRO A 133 0.67 -4.46 -19.72
N ASP A 134 1.11 -3.28 -20.18
CA ASP A 134 2.09 -3.12 -21.25
C ASP A 134 3.55 -3.15 -20.77
N GLY A 135 3.77 -3.34 -19.46
CA GLY A 135 5.10 -3.40 -18.85
C GLY A 135 5.70 -2.04 -18.49
N SER A 136 4.93 -0.96 -18.58
CA SER A 136 5.39 0.36 -18.16
C SER A 136 5.33 0.47 -16.64
N VAL A 137 6.41 0.96 -16.01
CA VAL A 137 6.46 1.20 -14.57
C VAL A 137 5.47 2.28 -14.18
N LEU A 138 4.71 2.03 -13.12
CA LEU A 138 3.69 2.94 -12.61
C LEU A 138 4.34 4.03 -11.76
N MET A 139 4.61 5.16 -12.36
CA MET A 139 5.32 6.30 -11.75
C MET A 139 4.42 7.51 -11.54
N GLU A 140 3.51 7.75 -12.46
CA GLU A 140 2.60 8.88 -12.50
C GLU A 140 1.30 8.49 -13.19
N TRP A 141 0.23 9.26 -13.01
CA TRP A 141 -1.08 9.10 -13.64
C TRP A 141 -1.82 7.81 -13.24
N PHE A 142 -1.87 7.56 -11.94
CA PHE A 142 -2.62 6.45 -11.38
C PHE A 142 -3.29 6.80 -10.06
N GLY A 143 -4.29 6.02 -9.69
CA GLY A 143 -4.94 6.09 -8.38
C GLY A 143 -5.01 4.72 -7.72
N ILE A 144 -5.09 4.71 -6.40
CA ILE A 144 -5.26 3.51 -5.60
C ILE A 144 -6.42 3.73 -4.63
N ARG A 145 -7.39 2.82 -4.65
CA ARG A 145 -8.48 2.74 -3.68
C ARG A 145 -8.17 1.65 -2.68
N TYR A 146 -7.83 2.04 -1.47
CA TYR A 146 -7.64 1.14 -0.32
C TYR A 146 -8.95 0.94 0.43
N LYS A 147 -9.22 -0.28 0.87
CA LYS A 147 -10.37 -0.62 1.71
C LYS A 147 -9.96 -1.55 2.84
N SER A 148 -10.41 -1.23 4.06
CA SER A 148 -10.19 -2.05 5.24
C SER A 148 -11.20 -1.66 6.32
N THR A 149 -11.15 -2.35 7.46
CA THR A 149 -11.83 -1.98 8.68
C THR A 149 -10.78 -1.61 9.73
N LEU A 150 -10.89 -0.39 10.26
CA LEU A 150 -10.02 0.11 11.31
C LEU A 150 -10.55 -0.34 12.68
N ARG A 151 -9.65 -0.84 13.54
CA ARG A 151 -9.96 -1.25 14.93
C ARG A 151 -8.85 -0.85 15.89
N LEU A 152 -9.13 -0.85 17.19
CA LEU A 152 -8.08 -0.86 18.20
C LEU A 152 -7.65 -2.30 18.52
N THR A 153 -6.38 -2.46 18.85
CA THR A 153 -5.82 -3.70 19.42
C THR A 153 -5.76 -3.62 20.94
N ALA A 154 -5.33 -4.70 21.58
CA ALA A 154 -5.15 -4.71 23.05
C ALA A 154 -4.03 -3.76 23.53
N ASN A 155 -3.16 -3.32 22.61
CA ASN A 155 -2.06 -2.40 22.91
C ASN A 155 -2.48 -0.93 22.82
N ASP A 156 -3.61 -0.66 22.17
CA ASP A 156 -4.09 0.69 21.95
C ASP A 156 -4.96 1.17 23.12
N GLN A 157 -4.91 2.46 23.39
CA GLN A 157 -5.73 3.08 24.44
C GLN A 157 -7.07 3.52 23.87
N PRO A 158 -8.22 3.15 24.44
CA PRO A 158 -9.50 3.74 24.05
C PRO A 158 -9.51 5.27 24.15
N GLY A 159 -10.29 5.93 23.32
CA GLY A 159 -10.41 7.39 23.33
C GLY A 159 -10.73 7.99 21.97
N ASN A 160 -10.50 9.28 21.88
CA ASN A 160 -10.73 10.03 20.64
C ASN A 160 -9.46 10.04 19.78
N TYR A 161 -9.58 9.65 18.53
CA TYR A 161 -8.49 9.63 17.57
C TYR A 161 -8.73 10.67 16.46
N GLN A 162 -7.74 11.47 16.18
CA GLN A 162 -7.70 12.33 14.99
C GLN A 162 -6.88 11.62 13.92
N LEU A 163 -7.42 11.54 12.70
CA LEU A 163 -6.76 10.94 11.56
C LEU A 163 -6.17 12.01 10.65
N ALA A 164 -5.15 11.63 9.88
CA ALA A 164 -4.55 12.49 8.86
C ALA A 164 -4.01 11.65 7.70
N THR A 165 -3.98 12.25 6.52
CA THR A 165 -3.21 11.73 5.38
C THR A 165 -1.98 12.59 5.15
N LEU A 166 -0.88 11.96 4.77
CA LEU A 166 0.28 12.61 4.19
C LEU A 166 0.45 12.03 2.79
N SER A 167 0.16 12.82 1.78
CA SER A 167 0.16 12.33 0.39
C SER A 167 0.81 13.31 -0.58
N ASP A 168 1.25 12.78 -1.69
CA ASP A 168 1.75 13.42 -2.88
C ASP A 168 1.32 12.52 -4.06
N ASP A 169 0.37 12.83 -4.92
CA ASP A 169 -0.49 14.02 -4.84
C ASP A 169 -1.66 13.84 -3.85
N GLY A 170 -2.91 13.90 -4.33
CA GLY A 170 -4.13 13.98 -3.55
C GLY A 170 -4.59 12.68 -2.91
N SER A 171 -5.35 12.82 -1.83
CA SER A 171 -6.03 11.70 -1.18
C SER A 171 -7.30 12.14 -0.45
N ILE A 172 -8.30 11.24 -0.40
CA ILE A 172 -9.50 11.43 0.42
C ILE A 172 -9.72 10.19 1.27
N LEU A 173 -9.85 10.38 2.58
CA LEU A 173 -10.22 9.33 3.51
C LEU A 173 -11.73 9.41 3.78
N TYR A 174 -12.44 8.36 3.45
CA TYR A 174 -13.83 8.16 3.75
C TYR A 174 -13.99 7.19 4.92
N LEU A 175 -14.81 7.54 5.90
CA LEU A 175 -15.17 6.65 7.01
C LEU A 175 -16.67 6.36 6.98
N ASP A 176 -17.02 5.15 7.38
CA ASP A 176 -18.39 4.76 7.67
C ASP A 176 -18.55 4.36 9.15
N PRO A 177 -18.63 5.34 10.06
CA PRO A 177 -18.69 5.08 11.50
C PRO A 177 -19.99 4.38 11.92
N THR A 178 -20.96 4.27 11.03
CA THR A 178 -22.27 3.63 11.31
C THR A 178 -22.37 2.21 10.75
N GLY A 179 -21.37 1.77 9.96
CA GLY A 179 -21.41 0.50 9.22
C GLY A 179 -22.51 0.46 8.16
N GLY A 180 -23.08 1.63 7.81
CA GLY A 180 -24.03 1.80 6.71
C GLY A 180 -23.30 2.07 5.40
N GLN A 181 -24.06 2.27 4.32
CA GLN A 181 -23.47 2.49 2.98
C GLN A 181 -23.32 3.98 2.62
N ASN A 182 -23.05 4.82 3.60
CA ASN A 182 -22.88 6.27 3.40
C ASN A 182 -21.54 6.74 3.97
N PRO A 183 -20.42 6.51 3.27
CA PRO A 183 -19.13 7.00 3.68
C PRO A 183 -19.15 8.54 3.73
N VAL A 184 -18.51 9.09 4.75
CA VAL A 184 -18.34 10.54 4.95
C VAL A 184 -16.90 10.90 4.68
N ASP A 185 -16.66 11.96 3.93
CA ASP A 185 -15.32 12.55 3.75
C ASP A 185 -14.79 12.97 5.12
N PHE A 186 -13.83 12.21 5.62
CA PHE A 186 -13.28 12.43 6.96
C PHE A 186 -11.98 13.23 6.93
N VAL A 187 -11.13 12.97 5.93
CA VAL A 187 -9.95 13.79 5.62
C VAL A 187 -9.96 14.05 4.13
N ASP A 188 -9.99 15.31 3.76
CA ASP A 188 -9.89 15.78 2.39
C ASP A 188 -8.49 16.40 2.18
N ASN A 189 -7.70 15.77 1.36
CA ASN A 189 -6.37 16.18 0.90
C ASN A 189 -6.31 16.05 -0.62
N ASP A 190 -7.42 16.31 -1.31
CA ASP A 190 -7.51 16.15 -2.76
C ASP A 190 -6.79 17.25 -3.52
N GLY A 191 -6.53 16.99 -4.79
CA GLY A 191 -5.88 17.88 -5.73
C GLY A 191 -4.40 17.61 -5.96
N SER A 192 -3.86 18.21 -7.03
CA SER A 192 -2.43 18.06 -7.35
C SER A 192 -1.60 19.00 -6.48
N HIS A 193 -0.74 18.44 -5.66
CA HIS A 193 0.13 19.18 -4.75
C HIS A 193 1.38 18.36 -4.40
N ALA A 194 2.46 19.04 -4.02
CA ALA A 194 3.61 18.41 -3.39
C ALA A 194 3.20 17.76 -2.05
N THR A 195 4.04 16.90 -1.49
CA THR A 195 3.78 16.21 -0.21
C THR A 195 3.09 17.14 0.80
N GLN A 196 1.85 16.82 1.14
CA GLN A 196 0.98 17.60 2.02
C GLN A 196 0.37 16.75 3.11
N MET A 197 0.29 17.31 4.32
CA MET A 197 -0.46 16.71 5.42
C MET A 197 -1.83 17.36 5.56
N ALA A 198 -2.91 16.61 5.42
CA ALA A 198 -4.25 17.04 5.80
C ALA A 198 -4.75 16.26 7.01
N CYS A 199 -5.45 16.96 7.91
CA CYS A 199 -5.93 16.38 9.15
C CYS A 199 -7.45 16.43 9.24
N ALA A 200 -8.05 15.43 9.85
CA ALA A 200 -9.47 15.44 10.17
C ALA A 200 -9.85 16.63 11.04
N LYS A 201 -11.01 17.22 10.75
CA LYS A 201 -11.58 18.34 11.52
C LYS A 201 -12.36 17.88 12.75
N SER A 202 -12.53 16.58 12.91
CA SER A 202 -13.20 15.92 14.03
C SER A 202 -12.39 14.72 14.50
N THR A 203 -12.76 14.16 15.63
CA THR A 203 -12.18 12.90 16.14
C THR A 203 -13.13 11.75 15.90
N LEU A 204 -12.56 10.57 15.87
CA LEU A 204 -13.21 9.28 15.88
C LEU A 204 -13.12 8.68 17.27
N ALA A 205 -14.26 8.49 17.94
CA ALA A 205 -14.27 7.79 19.22
C ALA A 205 -14.08 6.29 18.99
N MET A 206 -13.06 5.72 19.60
CA MET A 206 -12.72 4.31 19.44
C MET A 206 -12.54 3.62 20.80
N ASP A 207 -13.02 2.40 20.89
CA ASP A 207 -12.81 1.47 22.00
C ASP A 207 -12.49 0.06 21.47
N ALA A 208 -12.33 -0.91 22.36
CA ALA A 208 -11.98 -2.28 21.99
C ALA A 208 -13.04 -3.00 21.12
N SER A 209 -14.27 -2.50 21.08
CA SER A 209 -15.35 -3.05 20.25
C SER A 209 -15.54 -2.31 18.93
N THR A 210 -14.89 -1.17 18.76
CA THR A 210 -15.08 -0.31 17.62
C THR A 210 -14.43 -0.93 16.37
N GLN A 211 -15.22 -1.04 15.31
CA GLN A 211 -14.78 -1.47 13.99
C GLN A 211 -15.36 -0.50 12.96
N ILE A 212 -14.50 0.21 12.26
CA ILE A 212 -14.89 1.27 11.34
C ILE A 212 -14.42 0.94 9.92
N PRO A 213 -15.32 0.56 9.03
CA PRO A 213 -14.99 0.46 7.62
C PRO A 213 -14.46 1.79 7.09
N PHE A 214 -13.37 1.75 6.33
CA PHE A 214 -12.85 2.92 5.65
C PHE A 214 -12.51 2.63 4.20
N GLN A 215 -12.49 3.70 3.41
CA GLN A 215 -11.92 3.75 2.09
C GLN A 215 -10.95 4.94 2.05
N LEU A 216 -9.73 4.70 1.61
CA LEU A 216 -8.79 5.77 1.28
C LEU A 216 -8.55 5.71 -0.21
N ASP A 217 -8.90 6.79 -0.89
CA ASP A 217 -8.59 6.99 -2.29
C ASP A 217 -7.39 7.92 -2.40
N TYR A 218 -6.40 7.52 -3.18
CA TYR A 218 -5.17 8.23 -3.42
C TYR A 218 -4.91 8.32 -4.91
N PHE A 219 -4.33 9.41 -5.39
CA PHE A 219 -3.80 9.47 -6.74
C PHE A 219 -2.40 10.08 -6.78
N GLN A 220 -1.66 9.65 -7.80
CA GLN A 220 -0.39 10.20 -8.22
C GLN A 220 -0.57 10.85 -9.58
N GLY A 221 -0.41 12.15 -9.63
CA GLY A 221 -0.41 12.96 -10.86
C GLY A 221 1.00 13.14 -11.41
N PRO A 222 1.37 14.36 -11.84
CA PRO A 222 2.69 14.63 -12.37
C PRO A 222 3.75 14.72 -11.28
N ARG A 223 4.97 14.48 -11.65
CA ARG A 223 6.24 14.56 -10.90
C ARG A 223 6.20 15.54 -9.70
N TYR A 224 7.03 15.38 -8.63
CA TYR A 224 8.33 14.69 -8.61
C TYR A 224 8.42 13.59 -7.55
N HIS A 225 7.50 13.51 -6.62
CA HIS A 225 7.49 12.53 -5.54
C HIS A 225 6.17 11.78 -5.53
N LEU A 226 6.16 10.64 -4.89
CA LEU A 226 4.97 9.90 -4.53
C LEU A 226 4.99 9.62 -3.03
N THR A 227 3.82 9.72 -2.40
CA THR A 227 3.66 9.50 -0.95
C THR A 227 2.22 9.10 -0.68
N SER A 228 2.04 8.06 0.12
CA SER A 228 0.72 7.67 0.61
C SER A 228 0.85 7.11 2.02
N MET A 229 0.51 7.93 3.02
CA MET A 229 0.60 7.55 4.43
C MET A 229 -0.71 7.89 5.14
N LEU A 230 -1.18 6.95 5.98
CA LEU A 230 -2.34 7.16 6.85
C LEU A 230 -1.88 7.18 8.31
N LEU A 231 -2.12 8.31 8.96
CA LEU A 231 -1.67 8.58 10.31
C LEU A 231 -2.85 8.75 11.26
N TRP A 232 -2.62 8.51 12.52
CA TRP A 232 -3.51 8.86 13.60
C TRP A 232 -2.75 9.43 14.80
N ARG A 233 -3.49 10.11 15.68
CA ARG A 233 -3.06 10.42 17.05
C ARG A 233 -4.22 10.32 18.00
N ARG A 234 -3.97 9.85 19.21
CA ARG A 234 -4.96 9.94 20.30
C ARG A 234 -5.01 11.37 20.83
N VAL A 235 -6.20 11.93 20.90
CA VAL A 235 -6.44 13.29 21.35
C VAL A 235 -7.08 13.24 22.75
N PRO A 236 -6.44 13.80 23.79
CA PRO A 236 -7.05 13.90 25.10
C PRO A 236 -8.36 14.70 25.07
N ASP A 237 -9.29 14.37 25.95
CA ASP A 237 -10.58 15.05 26.04
C ASP A 237 -10.39 16.55 26.25
N GLY A 238 -11.08 17.36 25.44
CA GLY A 238 -10.99 18.80 25.45
C GLY A 238 -9.71 19.41 24.85
N ALA A 239 -8.79 18.59 24.39
CA ALA A 239 -7.59 19.10 23.71
C ALA A 239 -7.89 19.63 22.30
N SER A 240 -7.07 20.55 21.84
CA SER A 240 -7.20 21.11 20.50
C SER A 240 -6.87 20.08 19.41
N LEU A 241 -7.67 20.08 18.34
CA LEU A 241 -7.38 19.35 17.13
C LEU A 241 -6.38 20.05 16.22
N SER A 242 -6.08 21.33 16.51
CA SER A 242 -5.09 22.07 15.73
C SER A 242 -3.71 21.45 15.91
N ASP A 243 -3.06 21.19 14.79
CA ASP A 243 -1.66 20.78 14.75
C ASP A 243 -0.93 21.61 13.68
N PRO A 244 0.27 22.13 13.96
CA PRO A 244 0.99 23.01 13.02
C PRO A 244 1.36 22.31 11.70
N ALA A 245 1.31 20.97 11.64
CA ALA A 245 1.59 20.24 10.41
C ALA A 245 0.38 20.11 9.49
N CYS A 246 -0.84 20.29 10.02
CA CYS A 246 -2.05 20.21 9.19
C CYS A 246 -2.08 21.36 8.17
N GLY A 247 -2.14 21.00 6.88
CA GLY A 247 -2.09 21.94 5.75
C GLY A 247 -0.67 22.32 5.31
N VAL A 248 0.37 21.76 5.94
CA VAL A 248 1.75 22.02 5.51
C VAL A 248 2.06 21.24 4.25
N VAL A 249 2.61 21.96 3.27
CA VAL A 249 3.01 21.45 1.94
C VAL A 249 4.51 21.63 1.79
N GLY A 250 5.20 20.62 1.24
CA GLY A 250 6.60 20.78 0.86
C GLY A 250 7.32 19.48 0.54
N ILE A 251 8.10 19.51 -0.53
CA ILE A 251 8.81 18.35 -1.08
C ILE A 251 9.69 17.67 -0.04
N ASN A 252 10.57 18.40 0.63
CA ASN A 252 11.51 17.87 1.62
C ASN A 252 11.18 18.30 3.06
N THR A 253 9.92 18.64 3.33
CA THR A 253 9.54 19.12 4.67
C THR A 253 9.53 17.99 5.68
N PHE A 254 8.93 16.86 5.31
CA PHE A 254 8.75 15.70 6.19
C PHE A 254 9.88 14.69 6.06
N PHE A 255 10.41 14.50 4.85
CA PHE A 255 11.47 13.54 4.56
C PHE A 255 12.48 14.15 3.59
N ASP A 256 13.75 13.76 3.73
CA ASP A 256 14.79 14.03 2.75
C ASP A 256 14.81 12.93 1.69
N THR A 257 14.30 13.25 0.52
CA THR A 257 14.19 12.32 -0.61
C THR A 257 15.47 12.22 -1.44
N THR A 258 16.54 12.91 -1.07
CA THR A 258 17.86 12.74 -1.70
C THR A 258 18.53 11.41 -1.29
N HIS A 259 17.97 10.72 -0.29
CA HIS A 259 18.39 9.41 0.18
C HIS A 259 17.43 8.31 -0.32
N THR A 260 17.92 7.08 -0.41
CA THR A 260 17.12 5.89 -0.75
C THR A 260 17.40 4.78 0.27
N PRO A 261 16.45 4.43 1.14
CA PRO A 261 15.14 5.08 1.33
C PRO A 261 15.25 6.51 1.86
N SER A 262 14.22 7.30 1.68
CA SER A 262 14.15 8.66 2.20
C SER A 262 14.29 8.70 3.72
N VAL A 263 14.89 9.76 4.24
CA VAL A 263 15.21 9.88 5.67
C VAL A 263 14.26 10.88 6.33
N PRO A 264 13.66 10.57 7.49
CA PRO A 264 12.83 11.51 8.23
C PRO A 264 13.57 12.81 8.53
N GLN A 265 12.87 13.94 8.32
CA GLN A 265 13.35 15.27 8.70
C GLN A 265 12.91 15.61 10.14
N PRO A 266 13.56 16.57 10.81
CA PRO A 266 13.17 17.01 12.16
C PRO A 266 11.69 17.44 12.25
N TYR A 267 11.12 17.89 11.16
CA TYR A 267 9.70 18.23 11.12
C TYR A 267 8.79 17.00 11.27
N TYR A 268 9.12 15.87 10.61
CA TYR A 268 8.41 14.61 10.79
C TYR A 268 8.65 14.03 12.19
N GLU A 269 9.86 14.10 12.70
CA GLU A 269 10.15 13.68 14.09
C GLU A 269 9.34 14.49 15.11
N SER A 270 9.10 15.77 14.83
CA SER A 270 8.23 16.59 15.66
C SER A 270 6.75 16.17 15.61
N LEU A 271 6.28 15.56 14.51
CA LEU A 271 4.95 14.93 14.45
C LEU A 271 4.88 13.77 15.45
N LEU A 272 5.85 12.87 15.41
CA LEU A 272 5.93 11.71 16.32
C LEU A 272 5.92 12.18 17.79
N SER A 273 6.64 13.25 18.11
CA SER A 273 6.68 13.82 19.47
C SER A 273 5.34 14.40 19.93
N ARG A 274 4.42 14.73 19.01
CA ARG A 274 3.06 15.20 19.27
C ARG A 274 2.02 14.07 19.24
N GLY A 275 2.48 12.81 19.22
CA GLY A 275 1.66 11.62 19.27
C GLY A 275 1.09 11.16 17.93
N TRP A 276 1.49 11.77 16.82
CA TRP A 276 1.18 11.24 15.51
C TRP A 276 2.01 9.99 15.22
N GLU A 277 1.39 8.99 14.65
CA GLU A 277 2.06 7.78 14.18
C GLU A 277 1.34 7.24 12.94
N VAL A 278 2.04 6.48 12.12
CA VAL A 278 1.42 5.69 11.06
C VAL A 278 0.58 4.60 11.73
N ILE A 279 -0.66 4.43 11.28
CA ILE A 279 -1.54 3.40 11.85
C ILE A 279 -0.88 2.03 11.69
N PRO A 280 -0.64 1.28 12.79
CA PRO A 280 0.01 -0.02 12.73
C PRO A 280 -0.76 -1.07 11.91
N ALA A 281 -0.07 -2.03 11.35
CA ALA A 281 -0.65 -3.06 10.47
C ALA A 281 -1.73 -3.91 11.16
N GLU A 282 -1.57 -4.18 12.45
CA GLU A 282 -2.52 -4.95 13.27
C GLU A 282 -3.87 -4.26 13.51
N ASN A 283 -3.95 -2.97 13.22
CA ASN A 283 -5.18 -2.20 13.33
C ASN A 283 -6.08 -2.29 12.08
N PHE A 284 -5.62 -2.97 11.03
CA PHE A 284 -6.36 -3.13 9.80
C PHE A 284 -6.91 -4.55 9.65
N VAL A 285 -8.20 -4.66 9.39
CA VAL A 285 -8.89 -5.94 9.13
C VAL A 285 -9.44 -5.91 7.72
N LEU A 286 -9.17 -6.96 6.94
CA LEU A 286 -9.70 -7.09 5.59
C LEU A 286 -11.24 -7.02 5.59
N PRO A 287 -11.85 -6.40 4.57
CA PRO A 287 -13.30 -6.46 4.41
C PRO A 287 -13.78 -7.92 4.27
N ASP A 288 -14.92 -8.25 4.87
CA ASP A 288 -15.50 -9.61 4.84
C ASP A 288 -15.70 -10.21 3.44
N THR A 289 -15.73 -9.35 2.42
CA THR A 289 -15.91 -9.75 1.02
C THR A 289 -14.61 -10.12 0.30
N ASN A 290 -13.46 -9.94 0.95
CA ASN A 290 -12.16 -10.18 0.32
C ASN A 290 -11.60 -11.56 0.64
N PRO A 291 -10.87 -12.18 -0.30
CA PRO A 291 -10.13 -13.40 -0.02
C PRO A 291 -9.07 -13.16 1.05
N GLU A 292 -8.61 -14.24 1.68
CA GLU A 292 -7.50 -14.21 2.63
C GLU A 292 -6.30 -13.42 2.08
N ASN A 293 -5.66 -12.64 2.93
CA ASN A 293 -4.49 -11.87 2.54
C ASN A 293 -3.33 -12.81 2.14
N PRO A 294 -2.89 -12.81 0.89
CA PRO A 294 -1.85 -13.72 0.41
C PRO A 294 -0.45 -13.42 0.97
N CYS A 295 -0.31 -12.35 1.72
CA CYS A 295 0.97 -11.81 2.16
C CYS A 295 1.45 -12.34 3.49
N PHE A 296 0.66 -13.15 4.17
CA PHE A 296 1.11 -13.81 5.38
C PHE A 296 1.88 -15.10 5.02
N PRO A 297 3.07 -15.33 5.64
CA PRO A 297 3.82 -16.56 5.44
C PRO A 297 3.03 -17.72 6.05
N GLY A 298 2.31 -18.43 5.23
CA GLY A 298 1.40 -19.53 5.56
C GLY A 298 0.29 -19.67 4.54
N GLY A 299 -0.07 -18.58 3.86
CA GLY A 299 -0.83 -18.57 2.62
C GLY A 299 0.04 -19.06 1.46
N GLY A 300 0.67 -20.22 1.64
CA GLY A 300 1.30 -20.94 0.53
C GLY A 300 0.23 -21.08 -0.53
N ILE A 301 0.53 -20.62 -1.74
CA ILE A 301 -0.20 -21.00 -2.94
C ILE A 301 -0.37 -22.51 -2.82
N LEU A 302 -1.57 -22.95 -2.39
CA LEU A 302 -1.96 -24.33 -2.52
C LEU A 302 -1.96 -24.58 -4.03
N GLY A 303 -0.81 -25.07 -4.50
CA GLY A 303 -0.67 -25.56 -5.85
C GLY A 303 -1.73 -26.63 -6.06
N ILE A 304 -2.66 -26.35 -6.92
CA ILE A 304 -3.49 -27.34 -7.59
C ILE A 304 -2.78 -27.72 -8.88
#